data_1f1a2099180b1e782d01a05f61594920
#
_entry.id   1f1a2099180b1e782d01a05f61594920
#
_cell.length_a   1.000
_cell.length_b   1.000
_cell.length_c   1.000
_cell.angle_alpha   90.00
_cell.angle_beta   90.00
_cell.angle_gamma   90.00
#
_symmetry.space_group_name_H-M   'P 1'
#
loop_
_entity.id
_entity.type
_entity.pdbx_description
1 polymer ?
#
loop_
_entity_poly.entity_id
_entity_poly.type
_entity_poly.pdbx_seq_one_letter_code
_entity_poly.pdbx_strand_id
1 'polypeptide(L)'
;LVNHPLDCPVCDKGGECPLQDFSYSFGPNESRMEFPRRVFDGEGVRADVDFGPTLMLNRNRCILCTRCVRFMREVETDAQINIVDRGYGSEIATFQEEGVHSLLSGNLMDVCPVGAITTREYRFKSRPWDNPGVVDTICTMCSKGCNTSAWQKAKPEWAKGSRLIRMTPRLNPEINEYWMCDIGRFDYHWVEGTTRLRRPMVRTATGLAPSAWHDVGPKLRDAIQAAGSTDPASVRFLVSAHASTEELFVLKDVVTGLLGAEGVSAVAVTWKSSAKKQPAGTKFIVPSTDAPNVNGARDVGFAVGQGNGHEADITALRTAVASGRVKALYVLDPGPDGSLGDASWIVSGRQSGALSLLVVQGVVMSSLTAAADFVLPGAAWVEKDAIYTNDQGKVQGASRAIAPPGEAMEDWQILATVGRLLGLSLPYQTAGGVRIAIASAFPAAYADADKVPFTRPVPARNWLQASNPSERWKWDFLYQDLPPVKGHNVQMENVAAFIPLKSLG
;
A
#
# COMPACT_ATOMS: atom_id res chain seq x y z
N LEU A 1 34.08 -3.36 -10.11
CA LEU A 1 34.00 -4.32 -8.98
C LEU A 1 35.24 -4.24 -8.08
N VAL A 2 36.46 -4.22 -8.65
CA VAL A 2 37.69 -4.15 -7.85
C VAL A 2 37.70 -2.94 -6.91
N ASN A 3 37.16 -1.82 -7.35
CA ASN A 3 37.10 -0.57 -6.56
C ASN A 3 35.89 -0.45 -5.64
N HIS A 4 35.02 -1.46 -5.60
CA HIS A 4 33.84 -1.41 -4.76
C HIS A 4 34.21 -1.39 -3.27
N PRO A 5 33.71 -0.42 -2.46
CA PRO A 5 34.12 -0.29 -1.06
C PRO A 5 33.58 -1.46 -0.22
N LEU A 6 34.33 -1.83 0.84
CA LEU A 6 33.90 -2.83 1.82
C LEU A 6 32.94 -2.23 2.85
N ASP A 7 31.88 -1.58 2.37
CA ASP A 7 30.91 -0.83 3.18
C ASP A 7 29.67 -1.64 3.55
N CYS A 8 29.66 -2.96 3.36
CA CYS A 8 28.46 -3.78 3.62
C CYS A 8 27.82 -3.53 4.98
N PRO A 9 28.57 -3.36 6.08
CA PRO A 9 27.97 -3.05 7.39
C PRO A 9 27.19 -1.74 7.44
N VAL A 10 27.54 -0.76 6.61
CA VAL A 10 26.89 0.57 6.55
C VAL A 10 26.11 0.81 5.26
N CYS A 11 26.03 -0.19 4.38
CA CYS A 11 25.34 -0.11 3.11
C CYS A 11 23.90 -0.60 3.22
N ASP A 12 22.92 0.24 2.84
CA ASP A 12 21.50 -0.10 2.93
C ASP A 12 21.07 -1.26 2.02
N LYS A 13 21.90 -1.66 1.06
CA LYS A 13 21.69 -2.86 0.24
C LYS A 13 22.26 -4.14 0.89
N GLY A 14 22.91 -4.03 2.04
CA GLY A 14 23.46 -5.19 2.76
C GLY A 14 22.37 -6.21 3.09
N GLY A 15 22.61 -7.49 2.73
CA GLY A 15 21.66 -8.59 2.91
C GLY A 15 20.62 -8.75 1.78
N GLU A 16 20.57 -7.84 0.82
CA GLU A 16 19.73 -7.93 -0.40
C GLU A 16 20.49 -7.43 -1.63
N CYS A 17 21.80 -7.67 -1.66
CA CYS A 17 22.73 -7.15 -2.67
C CYS A 17 23.19 -8.28 -3.61
N PRO A 18 22.80 -8.26 -4.91
CA PRO A 18 23.26 -9.26 -5.87
C PRO A 18 24.80 -9.33 -5.99
N LEU A 19 25.51 -8.20 -5.79
CA LEU A 19 26.97 -8.23 -5.78
C LEU A 19 27.50 -9.05 -4.58
N GLN A 20 26.92 -8.89 -3.40
CA GLN A 20 27.23 -9.71 -2.22
C GLN A 20 27.01 -11.20 -2.51
N ASP A 21 25.81 -11.52 -3.02
CA ASP A 21 25.40 -12.89 -3.30
C ASP A 21 26.39 -13.55 -4.28
N PHE A 22 26.71 -12.88 -5.38
CA PHE A 22 27.67 -13.40 -6.36
C PHE A 22 29.10 -13.45 -5.85
N SER A 23 29.51 -12.51 -5.01
CA SER A 23 30.85 -12.55 -4.40
C SER A 23 31.02 -13.75 -3.47
N TYR A 24 29.99 -14.05 -2.68
CA TYR A 24 30.00 -15.23 -1.80
C TYR A 24 29.91 -16.54 -2.58
N SER A 25 29.18 -16.55 -3.69
CA SER A 25 28.94 -17.77 -4.46
C SER A 25 30.09 -18.15 -5.38
N PHE A 26 30.72 -17.16 -5.99
CA PHE A 26 31.67 -17.36 -7.09
C PHE A 26 33.00 -16.62 -6.87
N GLY A 27 33.08 -15.77 -5.85
CA GLY A 27 34.27 -15.01 -5.55
C GLY A 27 35.31 -15.84 -4.75
N PRO A 28 36.59 -15.44 -4.80
CA PRO A 28 37.60 -16.00 -3.91
C PRO A 28 37.42 -15.51 -2.48
N ASN A 29 37.92 -16.27 -1.50
CA ASN A 29 37.84 -15.92 -0.08
C ASN A 29 38.70 -14.69 0.26
N GLU A 30 39.69 -14.37 -0.56
CA GLU A 30 40.62 -13.27 -0.34
C GLU A 30 40.50 -12.22 -1.42
N SER A 31 40.59 -10.95 -1.01
CA SER A 31 40.67 -9.83 -1.95
C SER A 31 42.04 -9.83 -2.65
N ARG A 32 42.04 -9.71 -3.96
CA ARG A 32 43.25 -9.49 -4.78
C ARG A 32 43.50 -8.02 -5.06
N MET A 33 42.87 -7.12 -4.29
CA MET A 33 43.05 -5.68 -4.44
C MET A 33 44.34 -5.26 -3.72
N GLU A 34 45.32 -4.84 -4.47
CA GLU A 34 46.64 -4.42 -3.97
C GLU A 34 46.79 -2.89 -3.93
N PHE A 35 45.84 -2.14 -4.45
CA PHE A 35 45.90 -0.68 -4.54
C PHE A 35 44.72 0.00 -3.81
N PRO A 36 44.87 1.28 -3.46
CA PRO A 36 43.81 2.04 -2.80
C PRO A 36 42.51 1.97 -3.59
N ARG A 37 41.42 1.92 -2.87
CA ARG A 37 40.09 1.98 -3.48
C ARG A 37 39.89 3.28 -4.21
N ARG A 38 38.89 3.27 -5.09
CA ARG A 38 38.59 4.41 -5.94
C ARG A 38 38.52 5.69 -5.10
N VAL A 39 39.44 6.58 -5.43
CA VAL A 39 39.52 7.93 -4.89
C VAL A 39 39.31 8.86 -6.07
N PHE A 40 38.51 9.88 -5.93
CA PHE A 40 38.29 10.86 -6.96
C PHE A 40 39.06 12.13 -6.60
N ASP A 41 39.82 12.64 -7.54
CA ASP A 41 40.54 13.89 -7.44
C ASP A 41 41.49 14.00 -6.21
N GLY A 42 41.94 12.86 -5.70
CA GLY A 42 42.84 12.80 -4.52
C GLY A 42 42.14 13.08 -3.18
N GLU A 43 40.83 13.31 -3.16
CA GLU A 43 40.09 13.73 -1.97
C GLU A 43 39.52 12.60 -1.11
N GLY A 44 39.73 11.34 -1.52
CA GLY A 44 39.20 10.20 -0.77
C GLY A 44 37.76 9.81 -1.18
N VAL A 45 36.93 9.39 -0.21
CA VAL A 45 35.60 8.94 -0.45
C VAL A 45 34.69 10.14 -0.79
N ARG A 46 34.05 10.09 -1.95
CA ARG A 46 33.08 11.12 -2.34
C ARG A 46 31.83 11.07 -1.48
N ALA A 47 31.31 12.24 -1.15
CA ALA A 47 30.02 12.38 -0.49
C ALA A 47 28.88 11.81 -1.34
N ASP A 48 27.81 11.43 -0.68
CA ASP A 48 26.57 11.07 -1.35
C ASP A 48 25.98 12.27 -2.10
N VAL A 49 25.42 11.98 -3.26
CA VAL A 49 24.80 12.99 -4.11
C VAL A 49 23.28 12.94 -3.97
N ASP A 50 22.67 14.10 -3.88
CA ASP A 50 21.24 14.24 -4.06
C ASP A 50 20.85 13.78 -5.47
N PHE A 51 19.94 12.81 -5.55
CA PHE A 51 19.58 12.20 -6.83
C PHE A 51 18.10 12.39 -7.16
N GLY A 52 17.47 13.33 -6.47
CA GLY A 52 16.06 13.67 -6.61
C GLY A 52 15.29 13.60 -5.29
N PRO A 53 14.00 13.88 -5.28
CA PRO A 53 13.20 13.99 -4.07
C PRO A 53 13.13 12.68 -3.28
N THR A 54 13.23 11.55 -3.94
CA THR A 54 13.06 10.21 -3.35
C THR A 54 14.37 9.43 -3.21
N LEU A 55 15.43 9.82 -3.93
CA LEU A 55 16.64 9.01 -4.10
C LEU A 55 17.91 9.72 -3.62
N MET A 56 18.89 8.90 -3.27
CA MET A 56 20.28 9.28 -3.02
C MET A 56 21.20 8.39 -3.84
N LEU A 57 22.29 8.95 -4.36
CA LEU A 57 23.32 8.23 -5.08
C LEU A 57 24.65 8.26 -4.29
N ASN A 58 25.15 7.08 -3.94
CA ASN A 58 26.54 6.88 -3.50
C ASN A 58 27.39 6.45 -4.68
N ARG A 59 28.20 7.37 -5.19
CA ARG A 59 29.04 7.13 -6.38
C ARG A 59 30.15 6.12 -6.13
N ASN A 60 30.63 6.00 -4.89
CA ASN A 60 31.70 5.04 -4.55
C ASN A 60 31.23 3.59 -4.66
N ARG A 61 29.94 3.32 -4.44
CA ARG A 61 29.36 1.98 -4.52
C ARG A 61 28.88 1.60 -5.92
N CYS A 62 28.82 2.56 -6.84
CA CYS A 62 28.39 2.32 -8.21
C CYS A 62 29.38 1.42 -8.97
N ILE A 63 28.87 0.38 -9.64
CA ILE A 63 29.64 -0.55 -10.44
C ILE A 63 29.49 -0.30 -11.96
N LEU A 64 28.89 0.82 -12.34
CA LEU A 64 28.67 1.23 -13.73
C LEU A 64 27.95 0.18 -14.59
N CYS A 65 27.04 -0.58 -14.02
CA CYS A 65 26.28 -1.62 -14.74
C CYS A 65 25.23 -1.06 -15.69
N THR A 66 24.95 0.24 -15.63
CA THR A 66 24.01 1.00 -16.49
C THR A 66 22.56 0.58 -16.41
N ARG A 67 22.15 -0.31 -15.51
CA ARG A 67 20.74 -0.74 -15.37
C ARG A 67 19.78 0.43 -15.13
N CYS A 68 20.19 1.39 -14.31
CA CYS A 68 19.41 2.60 -14.04
C CYS A 68 19.24 3.48 -15.29
N VAL A 69 20.30 3.69 -16.07
CA VAL A 69 20.25 4.45 -17.32
C VAL A 69 19.34 3.76 -18.34
N ARG A 70 19.46 2.44 -18.47
CA ARG A 70 18.59 1.66 -19.37
C ARG A 70 17.14 1.68 -18.92
N PHE A 71 16.86 1.58 -17.62
CA PHE A 71 15.49 1.69 -17.08
C PHE A 71 14.85 3.02 -17.49
N MET A 72 15.54 4.14 -17.26
CA MET A 72 15.02 5.46 -17.62
C MET A 72 14.78 5.60 -19.11
N ARG A 73 15.65 5.03 -19.94
CA ARG A 73 15.53 5.11 -21.40
C ARG A 73 14.52 4.13 -21.99
N GLU A 74 14.43 2.90 -21.46
CA GLU A 74 13.68 1.80 -22.08
C GLU A 74 12.31 1.56 -21.44
N VAL A 75 12.12 1.89 -20.17
CA VAL A 75 10.86 1.72 -19.43
C VAL A 75 10.17 3.05 -19.24
N GLU A 76 10.86 4.04 -18.70
CA GLU A 76 10.32 5.39 -18.45
C GLU A 76 10.25 6.22 -19.72
N THR A 77 11.14 5.97 -20.70
CA THR A 77 11.29 6.73 -21.96
C THR A 77 11.67 8.20 -21.78
N ASP A 78 12.26 8.52 -20.62
CA ASP A 78 12.79 9.85 -20.29
C ASP A 78 14.19 9.70 -19.66
N ALA A 79 15.21 10.06 -20.43
CA ALA A 79 16.62 9.85 -20.06
C ALA A 79 17.15 10.93 -19.12
N GLN A 80 16.58 11.04 -17.90
CA GLN A 80 17.01 12.03 -16.89
C GLN A 80 18.39 11.75 -16.29
N ILE A 81 18.93 10.55 -16.47
CA ILE A 81 20.27 10.16 -16.02
C ILE A 81 21.06 9.55 -17.16
N ASN A 82 22.37 9.74 -17.13
CA ASN A 82 23.26 9.18 -18.13
C ASN A 82 24.65 8.88 -17.52
N ILE A 83 25.52 8.28 -18.33
CA ILE A 83 26.93 8.15 -18.04
C ILE A 83 27.61 9.45 -18.46
N VAL A 84 28.37 10.05 -17.56
CA VAL A 84 29.24 11.19 -17.82
C VAL A 84 30.70 10.74 -17.74
N ASP A 85 31.57 11.49 -18.35
CA ASP A 85 33.00 11.19 -18.50
C ASP A 85 33.30 9.86 -19.23
N ARG A 86 34.54 9.46 -19.27
CA ARG A 86 34.96 8.26 -19.99
C ARG A 86 36.06 7.49 -19.25
N GLY A 87 36.19 6.21 -19.60
CA GLY A 87 37.17 5.34 -19.02
C GLY A 87 37.03 5.20 -17.51
N TYR A 88 38.11 5.35 -16.78
CA TYR A 88 38.13 5.21 -15.32
C TYR A 88 37.31 6.29 -14.60
N GLY A 89 37.21 7.49 -15.19
CA GLY A 89 36.42 8.60 -14.64
C GLY A 89 34.91 8.48 -14.83
N SER A 90 34.42 7.50 -15.63
CA SER A 90 33.01 7.36 -15.91
C SER A 90 32.15 7.23 -14.65
N GLU A 91 31.07 7.99 -14.57
CA GLU A 91 30.12 7.92 -13.47
C GLU A 91 28.67 8.12 -13.96
N ILE A 92 27.72 7.71 -13.12
CA ILE A 92 26.30 7.99 -13.36
C ILE A 92 25.97 9.36 -12.77
N ALA A 93 25.36 10.21 -13.57
CA ALA A 93 24.93 11.53 -13.16
C ALA A 93 23.57 11.91 -13.76
N THR A 94 22.94 12.90 -13.16
CA THR A 94 21.82 13.64 -13.72
C THR A 94 22.34 15.01 -14.17
N PHE A 95 21.75 15.55 -15.23
CA PHE A 95 22.01 16.91 -15.73
C PHE A 95 20.93 17.91 -15.31
N GLN A 96 19.96 17.45 -14.54
CA GLN A 96 18.92 18.30 -13.96
C GLN A 96 19.32 18.65 -12.52
N GLU A 97 19.25 19.93 -12.16
CA GLU A 97 19.58 20.40 -10.80
C GLU A 97 18.71 19.73 -9.73
N GLU A 98 17.46 19.47 -10.05
CA GLU A 98 16.47 18.85 -9.16
C GLU A 98 16.59 17.33 -9.07
N GLY A 99 17.48 16.70 -9.84
CA GLY A 99 17.67 15.25 -9.88
C GLY A 99 16.61 14.52 -10.71
N VAL A 100 16.30 13.28 -10.33
CA VAL A 100 15.35 12.43 -11.03
C VAL A 100 13.93 12.74 -10.57
N HIS A 101 13.10 13.23 -11.48
CA HIS A 101 11.68 13.54 -11.28
C HIS A 101 10.82 12.63 -12.14
N SER A 102 10.50 11.45 -11.65
CA SER A 102 9.66 10.48 -12.33
C SER A 102 8.74 9.82 -11.31
N LEU A 103 7.52 9.50 -11.71
CA LEU A 103 6.60 8.68 -10.92
C LEU A 103 7.12 7.24 -10.73
N LEU A 104 8.17 6.85 -11.45
CA LEU A 104 8.77 5.51 -11.40
C LEU A 104 10.18 5.52 -10.79
N SER A 105 10.60 6.66 -10.18
CA SER A 105 11.97 6.86 -9.71
C SER A 105 12.43 5.78 -8.72
N GLY A 106 11.56 5.32 -7.83
CA GLY A 106 11.86 4.31 -6.84
C GLY A 106 12.31 2.96 -7.43
N ASN A 107 11.93 2.65 -8.69
CA ASN A 107 12.40 1.43 -9.35
C ASN A 107 13.91 1.47 -9.65
N LEU A 108 14.53 2.66 -9.70
CA LEU A 108 15.98 2.78 -9.85
C LEU A 108 16.74 2.11 -8.69
N MET A 109 16.19 2.16 -7.48
CA MET A 109 16.72 1.43 -6.32
C MET A 109 16.56 -0.09 -6.50
N ASP A 110 15.43 -0.54 -7.06
CA ASP A 110 15.19 -1.97 -7.28
C ASP A 110 16.14 -2.55 -8.33
N VAL A 111 16.31 -1.87 -9.48
CA VAL A 111 17.20 -2.33 -10.54
C VAL A 111 18.68 -2.18 -10.22
N CYS A 112 19.04 -1.32 -9.26
CA CYS A 112 20.42 -1.14 -8.83
C CYS A 112 20.91 -2.39 -8.08
N PRO A 113 21.93 -3.12 -8.58
CA PRO A 113 22.36 -4.37 -7.97
C PRO A 113 23.22 -4.15 -6.71
N VAL A 114 23.54 -2.91 -6.39
CA VAL A 114 24.38 -2.53 -5.25
C VAL A 114 23.75 -1.38 -4.48
N GLY A 115 24.32 -0.99 -3.35
CA GLY A 115 23.85 0.12 -2.53
C GLY A 115 24.26 1.51 -3.05
N ALA A 116 24.40 1.66 -4.38
CA ALA A 116 24.69 2.96 -4.97
C ALA A 116 23.45 3.87 -5.00
N ILE A 117 22.32 3.36 -5.49
CA ILE A 117 21.02 4.09 -5.46
C ILE A 117 20.19 3.55 -4.32
N THR A 118 19.79 4.42 -3.41
CA THR A 118 18.97 4.10 -2.22
C THR A 118 17.85 5.10 -2.08
N THR A 119 16.74 4.69 -1.45
CA THR A 119 15.63 5.61 -1.17
C THR A 119 15.91 6.41 0.10
N ARG A 120 15.57 7.70 0.09
CA ARG A 120 15.68 8.58 1.28
C ARG A 120 14.84 8.06 2.43
N GLU A 121 13.70 7.47 2.11
CA GLU A 121 12.76 6.96 3.08
C GLU A 121 13.32 5.82 3.93
N TYR A 122 13.89 4.79 3.28
CA TYR A 122 14.35 3.58 3.95
C TYR A 122 15.80 3.68 4.44
N ARG A 123 16.58 4.58 3.83
CA ARG A 123 18.01 4.72 4.09
C ARG A 123 18.29 4.90 5.59
N PHE A 124 19.19 4.06 6.12
CA PHE A 124 19.64 4.01 7.51
C PHE A 124 18.55 3.69 8.56
N LYS A 125 17.35 3.30 8.14
CA LYS A 125 16.27 2.96 9.09
C LYS A 125 16.19 1.47 9.41
N SER A 126 16.55 0.61 8.47
CA SER A 126 16.40 -0.84 8.63
C SER A 126 17.31 -1.63 7.71
N ARG A 127 17.42 -2.92 7.99
CA ARG A 127 18.03 -3.95 7.15
C ARG A 127 17.04 -5.10 6.95
N PRO A 128 17.19 -5.95 5.92
CA PRO A 128 16.27 -7.08 5.72
C PRO A 128 16.11 -7.98 6.95
N TRP A 129 17.18 -8.25 7.69
CA TRP A 129 17.14 -9.05 8.92
C TRP A 129 16.47 -8.36 10.12
N ASP A 130 16.27 -7.05 10.07
CA ASP A 130 15.50 -6.30 11.06
C ASP A 130 13.99 -6.35 10.81
N ASN A 131 13.57 -6.91 9.67
CA ASN A 131 12.19 -6.94 9.21
C ASN A 131 11.68 -8.39 9.27
N PRO A 132 11.16 -8.85 10.42
CA PRO A 132 10.79 -10.25 10.65
C PRO A 132 9.56 -10.67 9.86
N GLY A 133 8.77 -9.71 9.35
CA GLY A 133 7.57 -9.98 8.61
C GLY A 133 7.57 -9.28 7.25
N VAL A 134 7.40 -10.07 6.20
CA VAL A 134 7.06 -9.59 4.86
C VAL A 134 5.75 -10.25 4.47
N VAL A 135 4.81 -9.47 3.98
CA VAL A 135 3.48 -9.94 3.62
C VAL A 135 3.18 -9.55 2.20
N ASP A 136 2.73 -10.51 1.43
CA ASP A 136 2.24 -10.27 0.08
C ASP A 136 0.87 -9.60 0.13
N THR A 137 0.79 -8.44 -0.48
CA THR A 137 -0.41 -7.60 -0.53
C THR A 137 -0.53 -6.94 -1.90
N ILE A 138 -1.47 -6.03 -2.04
CA ILE A 138 -1.60 -5.18 -3.21
C ILE A 138 -1.49 -3.70 -2.82
N CYS A 139 -1.17 -2.86 -3.80
CA CYS A 139 -1.26 -1.42 -3.66
C CYS A 139 -2.70 -0.97 -3.93
N THR A 140 -3.26 -0.14 -3.05
CA THR A 140 -4.63 0.40 -3.18
C THR A 140 -4.68 1.87 -3.55
N MET A 141 -3.56 2.46 -3.97
CA MET A 141 -3.48 3.91 -4.26
C MET A 141 -4.05 4.29 -5.64
N CYS A 142 -4.32 3.31 -6.50
CA CYS A 142 -4.96 3.52 -7.79
C CYS A 142 -5.65 2.23 -8.30
N SER A 143 -6.36 2.32 -9.41
CA SER A 143 -7.12 1.21 -9.99
C SER A 143 -6.29 0.05 -10.55
N LYS A 144 -4.97 0.23 -10.71
CA LYS A 144 -4.10 -0.82 -11.25
C LYS A 144 -3.97 -2.03 -10.32
N GLY A 145 -3.95 -1.82 -8.99
CA GLY A 145 -3.83 -2.91 -8.02
C GLY A 145 -2.49 -3.65 -8.09
N CYS A 146 -1.36 -2.93 -8.17
CA CYS A 146 -0.03 -3.54 -8.26
C CYS A 146 0.22 -4.52 -7.13
N ASN A 147 0.79 -5.68 -7.44
CA ASN A 147 1.21 -6.65 -6.45
C ASN A 147 2.45 -6.13 -5.72
N THR A 148 2.39 -6.11 -4.41
CA THR A 148 3.42 -5.53 -3.54
C THR A 148 3.68 -6.41 -2.34
N SER A 149 4.83 -6.20 -1.71
CA SER A 149 5.16 -6.77 -0.41
C SER A 149 5.29 -5.67 0.63
N ALA A 150 4.57 -5.83 1.74
CA ALA A 150 4.60 -4.95 2.90
C ALA A 150 5.62 -5.46 3.92
N TRP A 151 6.58 -4.61 4.30
CA TRP A 151 7.68 -4.98 5.18
C TRP A 151 7.44 -4.45 6.59
N GLN A 152 7.48 -5.35 7.58
CA GLN A 152 7.30 -5.03 8.98
C GLN A 152 8.62 -4.85 9.71
N LYS A 153 8.69 -3.91 10.64
CA LYS A 153 9.83 -3.68 11.53
C LYS A 153 9.69 -4.47 12.83
N ALA A 154 10.74 -5.21 13.20
CA ALA A 154 10.76 -5.98 14.45
C ALA A 154 10.67 -5.10 15.69
N LYS A 155 11.39 -3.98 15.65
CA LYS A 155 11.50 -3.02 16.75
C LYS A 155 11.08 -1.65 16.25
N PRO A 156 9.77 -1.33 16.28
CA PRO A 156 9.24 -0.07 15.77
C PRO A 156 9.87 1.16 16.38
N GLU A 157 10.31 1.10 17.63
CA GLU A 157 11.02 2.18 18.32
C GLU A 157 12.28 2.63 17.58
N TRP A 158 12.96 1.75 16.85
CA TRP A 158 14.12 2.09 16.01
C TRP A 158 13.74 2.73 14.68
N ALA A 159 12.46 2.72 14.35
CA ALA A 159 11.88 3.34 13.17
C ALA A 159 10.88 4.44 13.54
N LYS A 160 11.12 5.15 14.64
CA LYS A 160 10.25 6.22 15.17
C LYS A 160 8.80 5.74 15.42
N GLY A 161 8.62 4.48 15.80
CA GLY A 161 7.33 3.88 16.09
C GLY A 161 6.62 3.23 14.88
N SER A 162 7.15 3.35 13.66
CA SER A 162 6.54 2.75 12.47
C SER A 162 6.70 1.24 12.47
N ARG A 163 5.60 0.52 12.36
CA ARG A 163 5.57 -0.96 12.17
C ARG A 163 5.75 -1.32 10.70
N LEU A 164 5.17 -0.53 9.79
CA LEU A 164 5.34 -0.66 8.35
C LEU A 164 6.51 0.22 7.91
N ILE A 165 7.55 -0.38 7.32
CA ILE A 165 8.82 0.30 7.05
C ILE A 165 9.09 0.59 5.58
N ARG A 166 8.56 -0.22 4.69
CA ARG A 166 8.62 0.01 3.24
C ARG A 166 7.61 -0.85 2.48
N MET A 167 7.30 -0.42 1.27
CA MET A 167 6.57 -1.19 0.26
C MET A 167 7.50 -1.48 -0.92
N THR A 168 7.49 -2.72 -1.41
CA THR A 168 8.28 -3.12 -2.59
C THR A 168 7.40 -3.82 -3.62
N PRO A 169 7.72 -3.71 -4.93
CA PRO A 169 6.97 -4.41 -5.96
C PRO A 169 7.21 -5.92 -5.84
N ARG A 170 6.20 -6.69 -6.16
CA ARG A 170 6.24 -8.13 -6.35
C ARG A 170 5.88 -8.45 -7.79
N LEU A 171 6.62 -9.37 -8.39
CA LEU A 171 6.39 -9.78 -9.78
C LEU A 171 4.95 -10.27 -9.98
N ASN A 172 4.25 -9.64 -10.92
CA ASN A 172 3.04 -10.16 -11.52
C ASN A 172 3.02 -9.76 -13.00
N PRO A 173 3.28 -10.72 -13.93
CA PRO A 173 3.36 -10.43 -15.36
C PRO A 173 2.10 -9.83 -15.97
N GLU A 174 0.94 -10.05 -15.36
CA GLU A 174 -0.34 -9.63 -15.90
C GLU A 174 -0.77 -8.23 -15.43
N ILE A 175 -0.21 -7.73 -14.32
CA ILE A 175 -0.67 -6.50 -13.68
C ILE A 175 0.41 -5.42 -13.68
N ASN A 176 1.55 -5.71 -13.05
CA ASN A 176 2.58 -4.70 -12.84
C ASN A 176 3.99 -5.16 -13.23
N GLU A 177 4.14 -6.36 -13.81
CA GLU A 177 5.45 -6.94 -14.09
C GLU A 177 6.36 -6.84 -12.85
N TYR A 178 7.45 -6.10 -12.94
CA TYR A 178 8.41 -5.86 -11.85
C TYR A 178 8.28 -4.47 -11.22
N TRP A 179 7.34 -3.64 -11.68
CA TRP A 179 7.34 -2.21 -11.43
C TRP A 179 6.28 -1.78 -10.44
N MET A 180 6.50 -0.68 -9.76
CA MET A 180 5.48 0.09 -9.05
C MET A 180 5.79 1.59 -9.15
N CYS A 181 4.75 2.42 -9.03
CA CYS A 181 4.94 3.86 -8.99
C CYS A 181 5.34 4.35 -7.59
N ASP A 182 5.90 5.54 -7.54
CA ASP A 182 6.37 6.17 -6.31
C ASP A 182 5.22 6.48 -5.34
N ILE A 183 4.01 6.75 -5.85
CA ILE A 183 2.81 6.92 -5.03
C ILE A 183 2.56 5.67 -4.17
N GLY A 184 2.49 4.48 -4.80
CA GLY A 184 2.29 3.24 -4.06
C GLY A 184 3.46 2.86 -3.16
N ARG A 185 4.68 3.32 -3.51
CA ARG A 185 5.90 3.03 -2.77
C ARG A 185 6.08 3.89 -1.54
N PHE A 186 5.69 5.18 -1.60
CA PHE A 186 6.03 6.16 -0.56
C PHE A 186 4.83 6.75 0.18
N ASP A 187 3.64 6.77 -0.43
CA ASP A 187 2.49 7.47 0.16
C ASP A 187 1.66 6.59 1.13
N TYR A 188 2.22 5.51 1.67
CA TYR A 188 1.52 4.63 2.63
C TYR A 188 1.57 5.12 4.08
N HIS A 189 2.32 6.17 4.38
CA HIS A 189 2.57 6.64 5.75
C HIS A 189 1.34 7.11 6.52
N TRP A 190 0.25 7.45 5.81
CA TRP A 190 -1.02 7.81 6.44
C TRP A 190 -1.61 6.69 7.31
N VAL A 191 -1.27 5.43 7.03
CA VAL A 191 -1.72 4.26 7.80
C VAL A 191 -1.31 4.37 9.27
N GLU A 192 -0.13 4.89 9.57
CA GLU A 192 0.41 5.04 10.92
C GLU A 192 0.69 6.50 11.30
N GLY A 193 0.17 7.44 10.50
CA GLY A 193 0.32 8.88 10.71
C GLY A 193 -0.35 9.38 12.00
N THR A 194 -0.06 10.63 12.36
CA THR A 194 -0.62 11.29 13.57
C THR A 194 -2.13 11.49 13.48
N THR A 195 -2.67 11.54 12.26
CA THR A 195 -4.11 11.69 11.99
C THR A 195 -4.88 10.36 12.05
N ARG A 196 -4.20 9.23 12.33
CA ARG A 196 -4.81 7.90 12.37
C ARG A 196 -5.88 7.80 13.46
N LEU A 197 -7.12 7.45 13.09
CA LEU A 197 -8.22 7.19 14.01
C LEU A 197 -7.97 5.88 14.77
N ARG A 198 -8.09 5.94 16.10
CA ARG A 198 -7.77 4.80 16.98
C ARG A 198 -8.92 4.41 17.90
N ARG A 199 -9.94 5.28 18.06
CA ARG A 199 -11.09 5.09 18.93
C ARG A 199 -12.33 5.69 18.29
N PRO A 200 -13.52 5.13 18.56
CA PRO A 200 -14.76 5.80 18.20
C PRO A 200 -14.84 7.16 18.88
N MET A 201 -15.49 8.11 18.21
CA MET A 201 -15.69 9.44 18.75
C MET A 201 -17.15 9.88 18.53
N VAL A 202 -17.66 10.64 19.46
CA VAL A 202 -19.02 11.20 19.43
C VAL A 202 -18.95 12.71 19.64
N ARG A 203 -19.76 13.45 18.91
CA ARG A 203 -19.89 14.89 19.08
C ARG A 203 -20.56 15.23 20.40
N THR A 204 -19.91 16.12 21.13
CA THR A 204 -20.42 16.73 22.36
C THR A 204 -20.55 18.24 22.19
N ALA A 205 -21.05 18.95 23.18
CA ALA A 205 -21.11 20.41 23.17
C ALA A 205 -19.74 21.09 23.02
N THR A 206 -18.67 20.41 23.43
CA THR A 206 -17.28 20.92 23.38
C THR A 206 -16.48 20.41 22.17
N GLY A 207 -17.07 19.58 21.32
CA GLY A 207 -16.42 19.01 20.14
C GLY A 207 -16.48 17.48 20.11
N LEU A 208 -15.69 16.85 19.25
CA LEU A 208 -15.57 15.39 19.18
C LEU A 208 -14.80 14.88 20.42
N ALA A 209 -15.40 13.90 21.11
CA ALA A 209 -14.80 13.24 22.27
C ALA A 209 -14.70 11.71 22.03
N PRO A 210 -13.59 11.06 22.44
CA PRO A 210 -13.49 9.61 22.41
C PRO A 210 -14.61 8.96 23.24
N SER A 211 -15.14 7.83 22.75
CA SER A 211 -16.17 7.06 23.42
C SER A 211 -15.92 5.57 23.22
N ALA A 212 -16.39 4.73 24.10
CA ALA A 212 -16.27 3.28 23.93
C ALA A 212 -17.32 2.74 22.95
N TRP A 213 -17.03 1.65 22.25
CA TRP A 213 -17.94 1.05 21.27
C TRP A 213 -19.32 0.71 21.84
N HIS A 214 -19.39 0.23 23.09
CA HIS A 214 -20.65 -0.11 23.73
C HIS A 214 -21.56 1.10 23.99
N ASP A 215 -20.97 2.30 24.12
CA ASP A 215 -21.72 3.55 24.29
C ASP A 215 -22.12 4.17 22.94
N VAL A 216 -21.26 4.01 21.93
CA VAL A 216 -21.49 4.58 20.59
C VAL A 216 -22.62 3.87 19.88
N GLY A 217 -22.66 2.54 19.95
CA GLY A 217 -23.63 1.72 19.20
C GLY A 217 -25.10 2.13 19.44
N PRO A 218 -25.59 2.15 20.69
CA PRO A 218 -26.97 2.58 20.96
C PRO A 218 -27.26 4.01 20.52
N LYS A 219 -26.38 4.97 20.78
CA LYS A 219 -26.52 6.36 20.36
C LYS A 219 -26.60 6.53 18.85
N LEU A 220 -25.75 5.80 18.13
CA LEU A 220 -25.73 5.80 16.67
C LEU A 220 -27.01 5.21 16.09
N ARG A 221 -27.48 4.07 16.63
CA ARG A 221 -28.80 3.49 16.27
C ARG A 221 -29.90 4.50 16.42
N ASP A 222 -30.02 5.10 17.62
CA ASP A 222 -31.11 6.03 17.94
C ASP A 222 -31.07 7.28 17.04
N ALA A 223 -29.85 7.78 16.72
CA ALA A 223 -29.67 8.91 15.82
C ALA A 223 -30.08 8.59 14.37
N ILE A 224 -29.69 7.40 13.84
CA ILE A 224 -30.10 6.98 12.49
C ILE A 224 -31.59 6.76 12.40
N GLN A 225 -32.19 6.10 13.40
CA GLN A 225 -33.65 5.87 13.46
C GLN A 225 -34.42 7.19 13.54
N ALA A 226 -33.95 8.14 14.36
CA ALA A 226 -34.58 9.45 14.47
C ALA A 226 -34.49 10.23 13.15
N ALA A 227 -33.36 10.20 12.44
CA ALA A 227 -33.21 10.90 11.18
C ALA A 227 -34.07 10.31 10.04
N GLY A 228 -34.28 8.99 10.02
CA GLY A 228 -35.08 8.27 9.03
C GLY A 228 -36.56 8.13 9.40
N SER A 229 -37.00 8.58 10.59
CA SER A 229 -38.31 8.30 11.11
C SER A 229 -39.47 8.89 10.29
N THR A 230 -39.25 10.06 9.67
CA THR A 230 -40.25 10.74 8.85
C THR A 230 -40.23 10.26 7.39
N ASP A 231 -39.05 10.05 6.86
CA ASP A 231 -38.82 9.60 5.50
C ASP A 231 -37.53 8.80 5.43
N PRO A 232 -37.60 7.48 5.23
CA PRO A 232 -36.41 6.65 5.06
C PRO A 232 -35.48 7.13 3.90
N ALA A 233 -36.06 7.76 2.87
CA ALA A 233 -35.32 8.32 1.76
C ALA A 233 -34.45 9.54 2.14
N SER A 234 -34.60 10.09 3.34
CA SER A 234 -33.74 11.15 3.88
C SER A 234 -32.38 10.62 4.38
N VAL A 235 -32.21 9.31 4.52
CA VAL A 235 -30.95 8.66 4.87
C VAL A 235 -30.23 8.25 3.59
N ARG A 236 -28.99 8.68 3.44
CA ARG A 236 -28.14 8.37 2.28
C ARG A 236 -26.78 7.88 2.72
N PHE A 237 -26.13 7.21 1.80
CA PHE A 237 -24.80 6.64 2.00
C PHE A 237 -23.84 7.14 0.91
N LEU A 238 -22.63 7.44 1.32
CA LEU A 238 -21.52 7.77 0.42
C LEU A 238 -20.37 6.84 0.71
N VAL A 239 -19.87 6.15 -0.30
CA VAL A 239 -18.77 5.22 -0.13
C VAL A 239 -17.59 5.57 -1.06
N SER A 240 -16.40 5.56 -0.50
CA SER A 240 -15.17 5.65 -1.28
C SER A 240 -14.93 4.32 -2.01
N ALA A 241 -14.53 4.37 -3.29
CA ALA A 241 -14.10 3.18 -4.02
C ALA A 241 -12.75 2.61 -3.51
N HIS A 242 -12.24 3.10 -2.37
CA HIS A 242 -11.21 2.43 -1.57
C HIS A 242 -11.79 1.28 -0.71
N ALA A 243 -13.11 1.21 -0.56
CA ALA A 243 -13.74 0.11 0.14
C ALA A 243 -13.49 -1.23 -0.56
N SER A 244 -13.19 -2.26 0.23
CA SER A 244 -13.03 -3.62 -0.27
C SER A 244 -14.36 -4.20 -0.78
N THR A 245 -14.29 -5.29 -1.50
CA THR A 245 -15.51 -5.95 -2.00
C THR A 245 -16.35 -6.48 -0.85
N GLU A 246 -15.74 -6.95 0.25
CA GLU A 246 -16.43 -7.37 1.45
C GLU A 246 -17.21 -6.21 2.10
N GLU A 247 -16.61 -5.05 2.18
CA GLU A 247 -17.25 -3.85 2.74
C GLU A 247 -18.42 -3.37 1.90
N LEU A 248 -18.22 -3.34 0.58
CA LEU A 248 -19.28 -2.98 -0.37
C LEU A 248 -20.45 -3.96 -0.31
N PHE A 249 -20.16 -5.26 -0.20
CA PHE A 249 -21.18 -6.30 -0.10
C PHE A 249 -21.99 -6.17 1.20
N VAL A 250 -21.33 -6.03 2.35
CA VAL A 250 -22.01 -5.84 3.63
C VAL A 250 -22.78 -4.51 3.65
N LEU A 251 -22.24 -3.43 3.07
CA LEU A 251 -22.96 -2.17 2.92
C LEU A 251 -24.25 -2.36 2.10
N LYS A 252 -24.17 -3.11 0.99
CA LYS A 252 -25.37 -3.43 0.18
C LYS A 252 -26.44 -4.13 0.99
N ASP A 253 -26.05 -5.13 1.79
CA ASP A 253 -27.00 -5.85 2.63
C ASP A 253 -27.62 -4.95 3.70
N VAL A 254 -26.82 -4.05 4.30
CA VAL A 254 -27.32 -3.06 5.27
C VAL A 254 -28.34 -2.12 4.61
N VAL A 255 -28.01 -1.52 3.47
CA VAL A 255 -28.92 -0.56 2.83
C VAL A 255 -30.16 -1.23 2.28
N THR A 256 -30.05 -2.43 1.73
CA THR A 256 -31.20 -3.21 1.25
C THR A 256 -32.10 -3.64 2.40
N GLY A 257 -31.51 -4.04 3.53
CA GLY A 257 -32.26 -4.40 4.74
C GLY A 257 -32.98 -3.22 5.36
N LEU A 258 -32.42 -2.01 5.31
CA LEU A 258 -33.02 -0.80 5.89
C LEU A 258 -34.04 -0.12 4.98
N LEU A 259 -33.79 -0.10 3.67
CA LEU A 259 -34.52 0.72 2.70
C LEU A 259 -35.27 -0.12 1.65
N GLY A 260 -35.21 -1.46 1.75
CA GLY A 260 -35.78 -2.37 0.77
C GLY A 260 -34.87 -2.52 -0.48
N ALA A 261 -35.38 -3.16 -1.54
CA ALA A 261 -34.66 -3.44 -2.75
C ALA A 261 -34.06 -2.18 -3.43
N GLU A 262 -34.74 -1.05 -3.32
CA GLU A 262 -34.31 0.25 -3.84
C GLU A 262 -33.19 0.89 -3.01
N GLY A 263 -32.82 0.31 -1.86
CA GLY A 263 -31.79 0.82 -0.97
C GLY A 263 -30.43 1.01 -1.63
N VAL A 264 -30.12 0.19 -2.65
CA VAL A 264 -28.88 0.33 -3.43
C VAL A 264 -28.78 1.70 -4.10
N SER A 265 -29.89 2.29 -4.54
CA SER A 265 -29.95 3.64 -5.13
C SER A 265 -29.72 4.77 -4.11
N ALA A 266 -29.75 4.46 -2.81
CA ALA A 266 -29.42 5.40 -1.75
C ALA A 266 -27.90 5.53 -1.50
N VAL A 267 -27.08 4.74 -2.19
CA VAL A 267 -25.62 4.74 -2.08
C VAL A 267 -25.00 5.42 -3.29
N ALA A 268 -24.20 6.45 -3.02
CA ALA A 268 -23.32 7.04 -4.04
C ALA A 268 -21.90 6.52 -3.85
N VAL A 269 -21.26 6.10 -4.94
CA VAL A 269 -19.86 5.67 -4.93
C VAL A 269 -19.00 6.79 -5.50
N THR A 270 -17.91 7.11 -4.82
CA THR A 270 -17.02 8.20 -5.22
C THR A 270 -15.56 7.83 -5.11
N TRP A 271 -14.73 8.52 -5.85
CA TRP A 271 -13.27 8.43 -5.77
C TRP A 271 -12.60 9.68 -6.31
N LYS A 272 -11.37 9.89 -5.92
CA LYS A 272 -10.54 10.93 -6.50
C LYS A 272 -9.98 10.46 -7.85
N SER A 273 -9.94 11.37 -8.82
CA SER A 273 -9.20 11.19 -10.07
C SER A 273 -8.15 12.28 -10.21
N SER A 274 -6.92 11.88 -10.51
CA SER A 274 -5.84 12.83 -10.74
C SER A 274 -5.02 12.44 -11.98
N ALA A 275 -4.86 13.38 -12.90
CA ALA A 275 -4.02 13.16 -14.07
C ALA A 275 -2.57 12.88 -13.66
N LYS A 276 -2.00 11.79 -14.16
CA LYS A 276 -0.61 11.41 -13.92
C LYS A 276 0.25 11.88 -15.09
N LYS A 277 1.14 12.83 -14.82
CA LYS A 277 2.08 13.30 -15.85
C LYS A 277 3.18 12.26 -16.01
N GLN A 278 3.21 11.58 -17.13
CA GLN A 278 4.23 10.62 -17.51
C GLN A 278 4.75 10.90 -18.91
N PRO A 279 6.01 10.55 -19.23
CA PRO A 279 6.56 10.69 -20.58
C PRO A 279 5.77 9.87 -21.61
N ALA A 280 5.74 10.36 -22.84
CA ALA A 280 5.13 9.62 -23.94
C ALA A 280 5.90 8.32 -24.20
N GLY A 281 5.17 7.20 -24.28
CA GLY A 281 5.78 5.89 -24.52
C GLY A 281 6.25 5.15 -23.26
N THR A 282 6.08 5.71 -22.05
CA THR A 282 6.31 4.99 -20.79
C THR A 282 5.60 3.64 -20.82
N LYS A 283 6.34 2.56 -20.50
CA LYS A 283 5.77 1.20 -20.55
C LYS A 283 4.89 0.88 -19.35
N PHE A 284 5.13 1.52 -18.22
CA PHE A 284 4.32 1.35 -17.01
C PHE A 284 3.41 2.56 -16.80
N ILE A 285 2.16 2.45 -17.21
CA ILE A 285 1.17 3.52 -17.08
C ILE A 285 0.54 3.48 -15.69
N VAL A 286 0.53 4.63 -15.02
CA VAL A 286 -0.17 4.86 -13.76
C VAL A 286 -1.56 5.42 -14.06
N PRO A 287 -2.65 4.72 -13.68
CA PRO A 287 -4.02 5.18 -13.94
C PRO A 287 -4.33 6.51 -13.26
N SER A 288 -5.26 7.26 -13.84
CA SER A 288 -5.79 8.50 -13.25
C SER A 288 -6.78 8.25 -12.10
N THR A 289 -7.37 7.07 -12.02
CA THR A 289 -8.30 6.67 -10.97
C THR A 289 -7.54 6.32 -9.69
N ASP A 290 -7.66 7.16 -8.66
CA ASP A 290 -6.96 7.01 -7.37
C ASP A 290 -7.78 6.15 -6.38
N ALA A 291 -8.30 5.03 -6.85
CA ALA A 291 -9.04 4.06 -6.02
C ALA A 291 -8.92 2.65 -6.60
N PRO A 292 -8.80 1.62 -5.75
CA PRO A 292 -8.51 0.25 -6.19
C PRO A 292 -9.72 -0.53 -6.68
N ASN A 293 -10.95 -0.17 -6.28
CA ASN A 293 -12.10 -1.09 -6.32
C ASN A 293 -13.37 -0.52 -6.99
N VAL A 294 -13.20 0.34 -7.98
CA VAL A 294 -14.31 0.88 -8.76
C VAL A 294 -15.10 -0.23 -9.46
N ASN A 295 -14.39 -1.24 -10.01
CA ASN A 295 -15.02 -2.40 -10.63
C ASN A 295 -15.74 -3.27 -9.61
N GLY A 296 -15.16 -3.49 -8.43
CA GLY A 296 -15.83 -4.24 -7.36
C GLY A 296 -17.13 -3.59 -6.90
N ALA A 297 -17.17 -2.27 -6.83
CA ALA A 297 -18.43 -1.56 -6.53
C ALA A 297 -19.51 -1.80 -7.61
N ARG A 298 -19.11 -1.79 -8.88
CA ARG A 298 -20.01 -2.10 -10.01
C ARG A 298 -20.50 -3.56 -9.96
N ASP A 299 -19.59 -4.49 -9.72
CA ASP A 299 -19.88 -5.93 -9.70
C ASP A 299 -20.85 -6.31 -8.58
N VAL A 300 -20.74 -5.64 -7.42
CA VAL A 300 -21.67 -5.80 -6.30
C VAL A 300 -23.05 -5.16 -6.60
N GLY A 301 -23.14 -4.33 -7.62
CA GLY A 301 -24.40 -3.77 -8.14
C GLY A 301 -24.68 -2.32 -7.74
N PHE A 302 -23.69 -1.58 -7.28
CA PHE A 302 -23.82 -0.14 -7.13
C PHE A 302 -23.74 0.55 -8.50
N ALA A 303 -24.50 1.65 -8.65
CA ALA A 303 -24.42 2.48 -9.83
C ALA A 303 -23.06 3.20 -9.85
N VAL A 304 -22.15 2.68 -10.65
CA VAL A 304 -20.84 3.28 -10.91
C VAL A 304 -20.81 3.66 -12.39
N GLY A 305 -20.93 4.95 -12.68
CA GLY A 305 -20.93 5.43 -14.06
C GLY A 305 -19.64 5.13 -14.80
N GLN A 306 -19.75 4.88 -16.11
CA GLN A 306 -18.61 4.97 -17.00
C GLN A 306 -18.44 6.45 -17.39
N GLY A 307 -17.23 6.98 -17.32
CA GLY A 307 -16.97 8.38 -17.58
C GLY A 307 -17.53 9.30 -16.47
N ASN A 308 -18.33 10.27 -16.83
CA ASN A 308 -18.86 11.28 -15.89
C ASN A 308 -20.09 10.80 -15.09
N GLY A 309 -20.47 9.52 -15.14
CA GLY A 309 -21.69 9.01 -14.49
C GLY A 309 -21.64 9.13 -12.95
N HIS A 310 -20.49 8.90 -12.32
CA HIS A 310 -20.33 9.06 -10.87
C HIS A 310 -20.44 10.54 -10.43
N GLU A 311 -19.98 11.48 -11.24
CA GLU A 311 -20.14 12.92 -10.97
C GLU A 311 -21.60 13.34 -10.95
N ALA A 312 -22.42 12.76 -11.81
CA ALA A 312 -23.85 13.03 -11.83
C ALA A 312 -24.51 12.54 -10.52
N ASP A 313 -24.16 11.35 -10.05
CA ASP A 313 -24.69 10.80 -8.79
C ASP A 313 -24.24 11.62 -7.58
N ILE A 314 -22.99 12.04 -7.52
CA ILE A 314 -22.47 12.94 -6.49
C ILE A 314 -23.11 14.31 -6.56
N THR A 315 -23.34 14.85 -7.75
CA THR A 315 -24.02 16.15 -7.95
C THR A 315 -25.46 16.09 -7.48
N ALA A 316 -26.18 14.98 -7.75
CA ALA A 316 -27.53 14.76 -7.27
C ALA A 316 -27.57 14.67 -5.72
N LEU A 317 -26.63 13.94 -5.12
CA LEU A 317 -26.50 13.83 -3.66
C LEU A 317 -26.16 15.19 -3.03
N ARG A 318 -25.22 15.94 -3.60
CA ARG A 318 -24.83 17.30 -3.16
C ARG A 318 -26.03 18.24 -3.18
N THR A 319 -26.82 18.22 -4.25
CA THR A 319 -28.05 19.01 -4.38
C THR A 319 -29.11 18.61 -3.36
N ALA A 320 -29.26 17.32 -3.10
CA ALA A 320 -30.21 16.79 -2.11
C ALA A 320 -29.82 17.17 -0.68
N VAL A 321 -28.53 17.19 -0.35
CA VAL A 321 -28.00 17.69 0.92
C VAL A 321 -28.22 19.19 1.06
N ALA A 322 -27.84 19.98 0.06
CA ALA A 322 -27.98 21.44 0.08
C ALA A 322 -29.45 21.89 0.22
N SER A 323 -30.40 21.14 -0.37
CA SER A 323 -31.85 21.42 -0.25
C SER A 323 -32.47 20.89 1.05
N GLY A 324 -31.71 20.19 1.91
CA GLY A 324 -32.19 19.59 3.15
C GLY A 324 -33.14 18.39 2.97
N ARG A 325 -33.19 17.81 1.76
CA ARG A 325 -33.89 16.54 1.52
C ARG A 325 -33.20 15.37 2.17
N VAL A 326 -31.87 15.36 2.16
CA VAL A 326 -31.04 14.40 2.90
C VAL A 326 -30.77 14.95 4.30
N LYS A 327 -31.22 14.22 5.31
CA LYS A 327 -31.06 14.58 6.73
C LYS A 327 -29.92 13.84 7.39
N ALA A 328 -29.67 12.60 7.00
CA ALA A 328 -28.60 11.78 7.49
C ALA A 328 -27.70 11.30 6.35
N LEU A 329 -26.40 11.45 6.52
CA LEU A 329 -25.40 10.94 5.61
C LEU A 329 -24.43 10.03 6.37
N TYR A 330 -24.34 8.79 5.93
CA TYR A 330 -23.32 7.84 6.36
C TYR A 330 -22.21 7.77 5.33
N VAL A 331 -21.01 8.11 5.72
CA VAL A 331 -19.82 8.10 4.84
C VAL A 331 -18.90 6.95 5.23
N LEU A 332 -18.58 6.08 4.27
CA LEU A 332 -17.56 5.01 4.40
C LEU A 332 -16.35 5.38 3.60
N ASP A 333 -15.24 5.67 4.27
CA ASP A 333 -13.97 6.08 3.65
C ASP A 333 -12.76 5.37 4.27
N PRO A 334 -12.46 4.14 3.83
CA PRO A 334 -11.28 3.41 4.29
C PRO A 334 -9.98 3.83 3.59
N GLY A 335 -10.01 4.89 2.78
CA GLY A 335 -8.88 5.43 2.04
C GLY A 335 -8.08 6.48 2.80
N PRO A 336 -7.05 7.04 2.15
CA PRO A 336 -6.30 8.20 2.65
C PRO A 336 -7.16 9.47 2.64
N ASP A 337 -6.70 10.52 3.30
CA ASP A 337 -7.37 11.83 3.25
C ASP A 337 -7.51 12.31 1.79
N GLY A 338 -8.70 12.79 1.45
CA GLY A 338 -9.05 13.21 0.10
C GLY A 338 -9.42 12.08 -0.88
N SER A 339 -9.52 10.83 -0.45
CA SER A 339 -9.94 9.67 -1.28
C SER A 339 -11.34 9.83 -1.88
N LEU A 340 -12.23 10.55 -1.20
CA LEU A 340 -13.58 10.89 -1.68
C LEU A 340 -13.61 12.00 -2.75
N GLY A 341 -12.47 12.63 -3.04
CA GLY A 341 -12.42 13.87 -3.82
C GLY A 341 -12.85 15.08 -2.99
N ASP A 342 -13.60 16.03 -3.61
CA ASP A 342 -14.12 17.20 -2.89
C ASP A 342 -15.30 16.83 -1.97
N ALA A 343 -15.04 16.80 -0.66
CA ALA A 343 -16.04 16.56 0.39
C ALA A 343 -16.46 17.84 1.13
N SER A 344 -16.03 19.03 0.71
CA SER A 344 -16.31 20.30 1.37
C SER A 344 -17.81 20.62 1.47
N TRP A 345 -18.59 20.18 0.51
CA TRP A 345 -20.05 20.34 0.48
C TRP A 345 -20.75 19.56 1.61
N ILE A 346 -20.20 18.43 2.07
CA ILE A 346 -20.72 17.66 3.20
C ILE A 346 -20.49 18.45 4.49
N VAL A 347 -19.28 18.97 4.67
CA VAL A 347 -18.91 19.82 5.82
C VAL A 347 -19.82 21.04 5.88
N SER A 348 -20.02 21.73 4.75
CA SER A 348 -20.93 22.89 4.65
C SER A 348 -22.38 22.51 4.95
N GLY A 349 -22.86 21.37 4.44
CA GLY A 349 -24.20 20.86 4.72
C GLY A 349 -24.42 20.55 6.22
N ARG A 350 -23.40 20.03 6.90
CA ARG A 350 -23.47 19.77 8.34
C ARG A 350 -23.43 21.07 9.16
N GLN A 351 -22.56 22.01 8.78
CA GLN A 351 -22.43 23.29 9.48
C GLN A 351 -23.67 24.19 9.32
N SER A 352 -24.31 24.17 8.17
CA SER A 352 -25.54 24.92 7.92
C SER A 352 -26.81 24.31 8.59
N GLY A 353 -26.70 23.07 9.10
CA GLY A 353 -27.81 22.33 9.65
C GLY A 353 -28.71 21.65 8.59
N ALA A 354 -28.37 21.71 7.31
CA ALA A 354 -29.04 20.97 6.25
C ALA A 354 -28.94 19.44 6.48
N LEU A 355 -27.77 18.97 6.90
CA LEU A 355 -27.56 17.63 7.46
C LEU A 355 -27.76 17.67 8.99
N SER A 356 -28.73 16.96 9.51
CA SER A 356 -28.97 16.80 10.96
C SER A 356 -28.03 15.73 11.56
N LEU A 357 -27.60 14.75 10.75
CA LEU A 357 -26.71 13.66 11.18
C LEU A 357 -25.64 13.41 10.13
N LEU A 358 -24.39 13.41 10.56
CA LEU A 358 -23.24 12.99 9.77
C LEU A 358 -22.46 11.90 10.52
N VAL A 359 -22.41 10.70 9.95
CA VAL A 359 -21.61 9.58 10.43
C VAL A 359 -20.46 9.37 9.47
N VAL A 360 -19.24 9.31 9.99
CA VAL A 360 -18.05 9.02 9.18
C VAL A 360 -17.34 7.79 9.75
N GLN A 361 -17.34 6.72 8.97
CA GLN A 361 -16.54 5.54 9.19
C GLN A 361 -15.30 5.66 8.31
N GLY A 362 -14.11 5.71 8.92
CA GLY A 362 -12.90 5.96 8.15
C GLY A 362 -11.63 5.71 8.94
N VAL A 363 -10.50 6.03 8.33
CA VAL A 363 -9.16 5.68 8.84
C VAL A 363 -8.43 6.87 9.42
N VAL A 364 -8.63 8.06 8.84
CA VAL A 364 -7.88 9.26 9.20
C VAL A 364 -8.75 10.41 9.65
N MET A 365 -8.22 11.23 10.55
CA MET A 365 -8.83 12.50 10.94
C MET A 365 -8.65 13.51 9.82
N SER A 366 -9.75 14.04 9.31
CA SER A 366 -9.81 15.03 8.24
C SER A 366 -10.80 16.14 8.61
N SER A 367 -10.98 17.13 7.75
CA SER A 367 -12.03 18.14 7.90
C SER A 367 -13.43 17.52 7.92
N LEU A 368 -13.63 16.45 7.16
CA LEU A 368 -14.90 15.70 7.12
C LEU A 368 -15.17 14.99 8.45
N THR A 369 -14.20 14.24 8.97
CA THR A 369 -14.34 13.57 10.27
C THR A 369 -14.51 14.58 11.41
N ALA A 370 -13.80 15.71 11.34
CA ALA A 370 -13.95 16.78 12.33
C ALA A 370 -15.36 17.41 12.34
N ALA A 371 -16.11 17.36 11.23
CA ALA A 371 -17.47 17.86 11.15
C ALA A 371 -18.53 16.81 11.56
N ALA A 372 -18.17 15.52 11.66
CA ALA A 372 -19.09 14.42 11.92
C ALA A 372 -19.67 14.43 13.33
N ASP A 373 -20.84 13.83 13.51
CA ASP A 373 -21.47 13.57 14.82
C ASP A 373 -20.92 12.27 15.43
N PHE A 374 -20.67 11.28 14.58
CA PHE A 374 -20.06 10.01 14.95
C PHE A 374 -18.87 9.73 14.03
N VAL A 375 -17.74 9.36 14.62
CA VAL A 375 -16.56 8.92 13.91
C VAL A 375 -16.24 7.49 14.34
N LEU A 376 -16.21 6.58 13.36
CA LEU A 376 -16.01 5.15 13.57
C LEU A 376 -14.65 4.75 12.97
N PRO A 377 -13.69 4.29 13.77
CA PRO A 377 -12.34 4.01 13.31
C PRO A 377 -12.29 2.69 12.53
N GLY A 378 -12.08 2.77 11.21
CA GLY A 378 -11.92 1.65 10.30
C GLY A 378 -10.47 1.19 10.18
N ALA A 379 -10.25 0.14 9.38
CA ALA A 379 -8.96 -0.46 9.09
C ALA A 379 -8.44 -0.07 7.70
N ALA A 380 -7.14 0.29 7.61
CA ALA A 380 -6.47 0.47 6.34
C ALA A 380 -6.26 -0.88 5.62
N TRP A 381 -5.96 -0.85 4.31
CA TRP A 381 -5.84 -2.08 3.50
C TRP A 381 -4.79 -3.08 4.01
N VAL A 382 -3.69 -2.60 4.60
CA VAL A 382 -2.64 -3.46 5.20
C VAL A 382 -2.98 -3.97 6.60
N GLU A 383 -4.12 -3.57 7.14
CA GLU A 383 -4.61 -3.94 8.47
C GLU A 383 -5.75 -4.98 8.42
N LYS A 384 -6.15 -5.41 7.22
CA LYS A 384 -7.25 -6.37 6.98
C LYS A 384 -6.95 -7.32 5.84
N ASP A 385 -7.59 -8.49 5.85
CA ASP A 385 -7.62 -9.41 4.71
C ASP A 385 -8.83 -9.07 3.85
N ALA A 386 -8.61 -8.54 2.66
CA ALA A 386 -9.67 -8.00 1.82
C ALA A 386 -9.42 -8.27 0.34
N ILE A 387 -10.51 -8.35 -0.46
CA ILE A 387 -10.41 -8.49 -1.91
C ILE A 387 -10.82 -7.20 -2.62
N TYR A 388 -10.17 -6.96 -3.75
CA TYR A 388 -10.38 -5.80 -4.62
C TYR A 388 -10.40 -6.24 -6.08
N THR A 389 -11.21 -5.60 -6.90
CA THR A 389 -11.27 -5.83 -8.35
C THR A 389 -10.65 -4.65 -9.08
N ASN A 390 -9.51 -4.88 -9.70
CA ASN A 390 -8.72 -3.84 -10.38
C ASN A 390 -9.37 -3.35 -11.69
N ASP A 391 -8.70 -2.41 -12.40
CA ASP A 391 -9.18 -1.85 -13.67
C ASP A 391 -9.26 -2.87 -14.82
N GLN A 392 -8.56 -4.00 -14.71
CA GLN A 392 -8.63 -5.11 -15.66
C GLN A 392 -9.73 -6.12 -15.30
N GLY A 393 -10.52 -5.89 -14.24
CA GLY A 393 -11.52 -6.85 -13.75
C GLY A 393 -10.94 -8.03 -12.98
N LYS A 394 -9.67 -7.97 -12.56
CA LYS A 394 -9.04 -9.07 -11.82
C LYS A 394 -9.28 -8.90 -10.31
N VAL A 395 -9.80 -9.96 -9.69
CA VAL A 395 -9.98 -10.04 -8.23
C VAL A 395 -8.66 -10.39 -7.57
N GLN A 396 -8.23 -9.56 -6.64
CA GLN A 396 -6.95 -9.69 -5.96
C GLN A 396 -7.10 -9.59 -4.44
N GLY A 397 -6.28 -10.34 -3.69
CA GLY A 397 -6.24 -10.29 -2.23
C GLY A 397 -5.19 -9.31 -1.69
N ALA A 398 -5.59 -8.46 -0.77
CA ALA A 398 -4.71 -7.70 0.11
C ALA A 398 -4.63 -8.42 1.46
N SER A 399 -3.46 -8.95 1.80
CA SER A 399 -3.27 -9.64 3.07
C SER A 399 -2.92 -8.65 4.19
N ARG A 400 -3.39 -8.95 5.39
CA ARG A 400 -3.10 -8.16 6.58
C ARG A 400 -1.62 -8.27 6.97
N ALA A 401 -0.91 -7.15 6.90
CA ALA A 401 0.47 -7.03 7.34
C ALA A 401 0.57 -6.65 8.82
N ILE A 402 -0.21 -5.69 9.28
CA ILE A 402 -0.19 -5.17 10.66
C ILE A 402 -1.58 -5.20 11.27
N ALA A 403 -1.68 -5.20 12.58
CA ALA A 403 -2.97 -5.11 13.27
C ALA A 403 -3.50 -3.67 13.24
N PRO A 404 -4.84 -3.45 13.16
CA PRO A 404 -5.42 -2.14 13.35
C PRO A 404 -5.02 -1.54 14.72
N PRO A 405 -4.80 -0.22 14.83
CA PRO A 405 -4.36 0.40 16.07
C PRO A 405 -5.53 0.69 17.02
N GLY A 406 -5.28 0.51 18.31
CA GLY A 406 -6.26 0.84 19.35
C GLY A 406 -7.54 0.02 19.26
N GLU A 407 -8.68 0.69 19.13
CA GLU A 407 -10.02 0.10 19.01
C GLU A 407 -10.55 0.11 17.56
N ALA A 408 -9.69 0.39 16.55
CA ALA A 408 -10.08 0.32 15.16
C ALA A 408 -10.41 -1.13 14.75
N MET A 409 -11.42 -1.30 13.92
CA MET A 409 -11.91 -2.61 13.45
C MET A 409 -11.99 -2.64 11.92
N GLU A 410 -12.04 -3.85 11.36
CA GLU A 410 -12.30 -4.02 9.93
C GLU A 410 -13.67 -3.43 9.57
N ASP A 411 -13.74 -2.67 8.49
CA ASP A 411 -14.90 -1.85 8.15
C ASP A 411 -16.16 -2.67 7.93
N TRP A 412 -16.08 -3.89 7.37
CA TRP A 412 -17.21 -4.80 7.23
C TRP A 412 -17.79 -5.21 8.59
N GLN A 413 -16.95 -5.35 9.64
CA GLN A 413 -17.41 -5.69 10.99
C GLN A 413 -18.19 -4.53 11.60
N ILE A 414 -17.74 -3.29 11.39
CA ILE A 414 -18.43 -2.09 11.84
C ILE A 414 -19.80 -2.02 11.16
N LEU A 415 -19.86 -2.15 9.83
CA LEU A 415 -21.10 -2.16 9.06
C LEU A 415 -22.06 -3.25 9.52
N ALA A 416 -21.57 -4.48 9.68
CA ALA A 416 -22.39 -5.60 10.16
C ALA A 416 -22.90 -5.36 11.58
N THR A 417 -22.12 -4.72 12.45
CA THR A 417 -22.52 -4.37 13.80
C THR A 417 -23.59 -3.28 13.80
N VAL A 418 -23.40 -2.23 13.01
CA VAL A 418 -24.39 -1.17 12.83
C VAL A 418 -25.72 -1.74 12.28
N GLY A 419 -25.65 -2.59 11.26
CA GLY A 419 -26.83 -3.27 10.71
C GLY A 419 -27.58 -4.09 11.75
N ARG A 420 -26.86 -4.89 12.56
CA ARG A 420 -27.50 -5.68 13.65
C ARG A 420 -28.12 -4.79 14.74
N LEU A 421 -27.49 -3.68 15.08
CA LEU A 421 -28.05 -2.70 16.02
C LEU A 421 -29.34 -2.06 15.48
N LEU A 422 -29.47 -1.93 14.17
CA LEU A 422 -30.67 -1.45 13.48
C LEU A 422 -31.74 -2.54 13.24
N GLY A 423 -31.48 -3.76 13.76
CA GLY A 423 -32.43 -4.87 13.72
C GLY A 423 -32.28 -5.81 12.53
N LEU A 424 -31.21 -5.67 11.73
CA LEU A 424 -30.99 -6.54 10.59
C LEU A 424 -30.34 -7.89 10.99
N SER A 425 -30.74 -8.95 10.31
CA SER A 425 -30.11 -10.27 10.45
C SER A 425 -28.93 -10.39 9.48
N LEU A 426 -27.72 -10.11 9.97
CA LEU A 426 -26.47 -10.22 9.20
C LEU A 426 -25.61 -11.35 9.78
N PRO A 427 -25.48 -12.49 9.08
CA PRO A 427 -24.88 -13.71 9.63
C PRO A 427 -23.33 -13.71 9.62
N TYR A 428 -22.71 -12.62 9.19
CA TYR A 428 -21.27 -12.54 8.97
C TYR A 428 -20.50 -12.48 10.30
N GLN A 429 -19.59 -13.47 10.50
CA GLN A 429 -18.72 -13.58 11.67
C GLN A 429 -17.23 -13.35 11.31
N THR A 430 -16.86 -13.61 10.04
CA THR A 430 -15.49 -13.51 9.54
C THR A 430 -15.49 -12.94 8.13
N ALA A 431 -14.39 -12.32 7.73
CA ALA A 431 -14.19 -11.87 6.34
C ALA A 431 -14.30 -13.04 5.34
N GLY A 432 -13.84 -14.25 5.71
CA GLY A 432 -14.03 -15.46 4.92
C GLY A 432 -15.50 -15.81 4.71
N GLY A 433 -16.31 -15.67 5.75
CA GLY A 433 -17.77 -15.88 5.65
C GLY A 433 -18.45 -14.87 4.71
N VAL A 434 -17.99 -13.61 4.72
CA VAL A 434 -18.45 -12.61 3.76
C VAL A 434 -18.06 -12.99 2.33
N ARG A 435 -16.81 -13.45 2.09
CA ARG A 435 -16.36 -13.89 0.76
C ARG A 435 -17.13 -15.11 0.22
N ILE A 436 -17.48 -16.06 1.07
CA ILE A 436 -18.36 -17.18 0.69
C ILE A 436 -19.74 -16.66 0.23
N ALA A 437 -20.31 -15.68 0.94
CA ALA A 437 -21.56 -15.07 0.56
C ALA A 437 -21.44 -14.30 -0.77
N ILE A 438 -20.34 -13.57 -0.99
CA ILE A 438 -20.03 -12.89 -2.25
C ILE A 438 -19.95 -13.89 -3.41
N ALA A 439 -19.18 -15.00 -3.23
CA ALA A 439 -19.05 -16.04 -4.25
C ALA A 439 -20.41 -16.64 -4.63
N SER A 440 -21.30 -16.84 -3.67
CA SER A 440 -22.66 -17.33 -3.88
C SER A 440 -23.56 -16.31 -4.59
N ALA A 441 -23.47 -15.03 -4.20
CA ALA A 441 -24.32 -13.97 -4.75
C ALA A 441 -23.89 -13.52 -6.15
N PHE A 442 -22.60 -13.56 -6.45
CA PHE A 442 -22.01 -13.08 -7.70
C PHE A 442 -21.07 -14.11 -8.35
N PRO A 443 -21.56 -15.33 -8.69
CA PRO A 443 -20.70 -16.41 -9.17
C PRO A 443 -20.00 -16.10 -10.49
N ALA A 444 -20.53 -15.18 -11.29
CA ALA A 444 -19.91 -14.80 -12.57
C ALA A 444 -18.58 -14.06 -12.40
N ALA A 445 -18.45 -13.24 -11.36
CA ALA A 445 -17.25 -12.43 -11.11
C ALA A 445 -16.41 -12.96 -9.93
N TYR A 446 -17.03 -13.65 -8.97
CA TYR A 446 -16.43 -13.97 -7.68
C TYR A 446 -16.53 -15.45 -7.28
N ALA A 447 -16.68 -16.38 -8.24
CA ALA A 447 -16.78 -17.83 -7.96
C ALA A 447 -15.68 -18.36 -7.02
N ASP A 448 -14.49 -17.79 -7.09
CA ASP A 448 -13.31 -18.17 -6.32
C ASP A 448 -12.91 -17.15 -5.23
N ALA A 449 -13.82 -16.23 -4.85
CA ALA A 449 -13.53 -15.19 -3.86
C ALA A 449 -13.12 -15.76 -2.49
N ASP A 450 -13.67 -16.89 -2.11
CA ASP A 450 -13.33 -17.63 -0.89
C ASP A 450 -11.97 -18.34 -0.97
N LYS A 451 -11.43 -18.56 -2.17
CA LYS A 451 -10.16 -19.24 -2.45
C LYS A 451 -9.00 -18.27 -2.66
N VAL A 452 -9.26 -16.96 -2.70
CA VAL A 452 -8.20 -15.96 -2.83
C VAL A 452 -7.19 -16.15 -1.69
N PRO A 453 -5.89 -16.35 -2.01
CA PRO A 453 -4.90 -16.65 -0.99
C PRO A 453 -4.55 -15.38 -0.20
N PHE A 454 -4.48 -15.54 1.13
CA PHE A 454 -4.00 -14.51 2.04
C PHE A 454 -2.75 -15.02 2.75
N THR A 455 -1.67 -14.28 2.61
CA THR A 455 -0.40 -14.62 3.24
C THR A 455 -0.36 -14.11 4.68
N ARG A 456 0.48 -14.72 5.49
CA ARG A 456 0.78 -14.25 6.85
C ARG A 456 2.21 -13.71 6.88
N PRO A 457 2.52 -12.82 7.83
CA PRO A 457 3.88 -12.35 7.99
C PRO A 457 4.84 -13.53 8.10
N VAL A 458 5.75 -13.59 7.16
CA VAL A 458 6.85 -14.57 7.17
C VAL A 458 8.17 -13.82 7.28
N PRO A 459 9.23 -14.41 7.82
CA PRO A 459 10.55 -13.82 7.78
C PRO A 459 10.90 -13.38 6.38
N ALA A 460 11.50 -12.20 6.25
CA ALA A 460 11.83 -11.57 4.97
C ALA A 460 12.60 -12.50 4.05
N ARG A 461 13.50 -13.27 4.63
CA ARG A 461 14.21 -14.38 3.98
C ARG A 461 14.70 -15.34 5.05
N ASN A 462 14.36 -16.62 4.96
CA ASN A 462 14.74 -17.61 5.94
C ASN A 462 16.27 -17.74 6.09
N TRP A 463 17.02 -17.58 5.02
CA TRP A 463 18.49 -17.64 5.05
C TRP A 463 19.13 -16.51 5.87
N LEU A 464 18.47 -15.37 6.07
CA LEU A 464 18.93 -14.30 6.97
C LEU A 464 18.69 -14.62 8.44
N GLN A 465 17.79 -15.54 8.73
CA GLN A 465 17.38 -15.94 10.06
C GLN A 465 17.76 -17.38 10.38
N ALA A 466 18.84 -17.87 9.76
CA ALA A 466 19.37 -19.20 10.08
C ALA A 466 19.53 -19.35 11.60
N SER A 467 19.09 -20.47 12.14
CA SER A 467 19.16 -20.77 13.57
C SER A 467 20.59 -20.84 14.10
N ASN A 468 21.52 -21.15 13.22
CA ASN A 468 22.95 -21.09 13.50
C ASN A 468 23.59 -19.94 12.71
N PRO A 469 24.26 -18.97 13.36
CA PRO A 469 24.92 -17.85 12.67
C PRO A 469 25.90 -18.26 11.59
N SER A 470 26.59 -19.40 11.73
CA SER A 470 27.51 -19.94 10.73
C SER A 470 26.79 -20.42 9.46
N GLU A 471 25.52 -20.71 9.53
CA GLU A 471 24.72 -21.16 8.40
C GLU A 471 24.19 -20.01 7.53
N ARG A 472 24.19 -18.79 8.07
CA ARG A 472 23.76 -17.59 7.36
C ARG A 472 24.42 -17.41 5.99
N TRP A 473 25.62 -17.84 5.85
CA TRP A 473 26.44 -17.69 4.66
C TRP A 473 26.50 -18.94 3.79
N LYS A 474 25.75 -19.98 4.14
CA LYS A 474 25.61 -21.15 3.29
C LYS A 474 24.76 -20.83 2.07
N TRP A 475 25.16 -21.31 0.95
CA TRP A 475 24.53 -21.04 -0.33
C TRP A 475 23.12 -21.62 -0.45
N ASP A 476 22.84 -22.75 0.16
CA ASP A 476 21.55 -23.40 0.20
C ASP A 476 20.46 -22.48 0.79
N PHE A 477 20.77 -21.58 1.73
CA PHE A 477 19.82 -20.60 2.23
C PHE A 477 19.46 -19.53 1.21
N LEU A 478 20.34 -19.21 0.28
CA LEU A 478 20.07 -18.23 -0.76
C LEU A 478 19.09 -18.74 -1.81
N TYR A 479 18.98 -20.06 -1.95
CA TYR A 479 18.12 -20.73 -2.92
C TYR A 479 16.89 -21.43 -2.31
N GLN A 480 16.66 -21.25 -1.03
CA GLN A 480 15.62 -21.95 -0.29
C GLN A 480 14.22 -21.78 -0.90
N ASP A 481 13.95 -20.59 -1.45
CA ASP A 481 12.67 -20.23 -2.04
C ASP A 481 12.64 -20.38 -3.58
N LEU A 482 13.73 -20.84 -4.18
CA LEU A 482 13.77 -21.08 -5.61
C LEU A 482 13.27 -22.49 -5.93
N PRO A 483 12.46 -22.65 -6.97
CA PRO A 483 12.08 -23.99 -7.43
C PRO A 483 13.35 -24.76 -7.78
N PRO A 484 13.43 -26.06 -7.44
CA PRO A 484 14.58 -26.87 -7.73
C PRO A 484 14.83 -26.91 -9.25
N VAL A 485 15.90 -26.27 -9.69
CA VAL A 485 16.36 -26.31 -11.06
C VAL A 485 17.26 -27.52 -11.21
N LYS A 486 17.01 -28.33 -12.23
CA LYS A 486 17.82 -29.52 -12.51
C LYS A 486 19.29 -29.12 -12.66
N GLY A 487 20.17 -29.65 -11.81
CA GLY A 487 21.58 -29.26 -11.72
C GLY A 487 21.92 -28.20 -10.67
N HIS A 488 20.94 -27.52 -10.07
CA HIS A 488 21.19 -26.51 -9.02
C HIS A 488 21.78 -27.14 -7.76
N ASN A 489 21.28 -28.31 -7.37
CA ASN A 489 21.80 -29.03 -6.21
C ASN A 489 23.25 -29.46 -6.40
N VAL A 490 23.66 -29.77 -7.64
CA VAL A 490 25.04 -30.09 -7.98
C VAL A 490 25.94 -28.86 -7.82
N GLN A 491 25.47 -27.69 -8.22
CA GLN A 491 26.19 -26.43 -7.99
C GLN A 491 26.28 -26.07 -6.50
N MET A 492 25.19 -26.28 -5.76
CA MET A 492 25.11 -26.04 -4.32
C MET A 492 26.06 -26.94 -3.54
N GLU A 493 26.10 -28.23 -3.89
CA GLU A 493 27.05 -29.17 -3.30
C GLU A 493 28.49 -28.79 -3.62
N ASN A 494 28.78 -28.38 -4.85
CA ASN A 494 30.10 -27.92 -5.24
C ASN A 494 30.52 -26.62 -4.56
N VAL A 495 29.58 -25.66 -4.38
CA VAL A 495 29.86 -24.40 -3.69
C VAL A 495 30.03 -24.64 -2.17
N ALA A 496 29.22 -25.48 -1.58
CA ALA A 496 29.41 -25.88 -0.18
C ALA A 496 30.75 -26.58 0.06
N ALA A 497 31.24 -27.32 -0.94
CA ALA A 497 32.57 -27.92 -0.90
C ALA A 497 33.71 -26.92 -1.11
N PHE A 498 33.43 -25.80 -1.79
CA PHE A 498 34.43 -24.74 -2.07
C PHE A 498 34.61 -23.73 -0.93
N ILE A 499 33.72 -23.70 0.03
CA ILE A 499 33.85 -22.86 1.22
C ILE A 499 34.06 -23.79 2.42
N PRO A 500 35.30 -24.26 2.69
CA PRO A 500 35.53 -25.06 3.88
C PRO A 500 35.34 -24.18 5.11
N LEU A 501 34.28 -24.42 5.87
CA LEU A 501 33.96 -23.76 7.13
C LEU A 501 35.08 -23.78 8.16
N LYS A 502 36.14 -24.60 7.95
CA LYS A 502 37.32 -24.66 8.81
C LYS A 502 38.26 -23.46 8.66
N SER A 503 38.09 -22.61 7.66
CA SER A 503 38.92 -21.41 7.47
C SER A 503 38.29 -20.14 8.05
N LEU A 504 37.14 -20.26 8.67
CA LEU A 504 36.40 -19.14 9.30
C LEU A 504 36.33 -19.27 10.83
N GLY A 505 37.16 -20.10 11.41
CA GLY A 505 37.37 -20.22 12.87
C GLY A 505 38.33 -19.17 13.39
#